data_be62d0bd691f8aaf1b5aa2a6af9cea96
#
_entry.id   be62d0bd691f8aaf1b5aa2a6af9cea96
#
_cell.length_a   1.000
_cell.length_b   1.000
_cell.length_c   1.000
_cell.angle_alpha   90.00
_cell.angle_beta   90.00
_cell.angle_gamma   90.00
#
_symmetry.space_group_name_H-M   'P 1'
#
loop_
_entity.id
_entity.type
_entity.pdbx_description
1 polymer ?
#
loop_
_entity_poly.entity_id
_entity_poly.type
_entity_poly.pdbx_seq_one_letter_code
_entity_poly.pdbx_strand_id
1 'polypeptide(L)'
;MSTENIITIAVAVLGSGLISTILQRHWSQVDKKNAQARETSEEVRKERAQQEFNTRMLKKLFRANLNRTINCVRDKLEDQSVSDARLRLYISELHDDMEDYFEMGGNGATHAAYVELYKEIKEIKPELISVAWLDFIANDVR
;
A
#
# COMPACT_ATOMS: atom_id res chain seq x y z
N MET A 1 16.95 -56.23 34.50
CA MET A 1 16.85 -55.16 35.48
C MET A 1 15.47 -55.27 36.11
N SER A 2 15.42 -55.36 37.45
CA SER A 2 14.11 -55.37 38.13
C SER A 2 13.48 -54.00 38.12
N THR A 3 12.13 -53.93 38.15
CA THR A 3 11.36 -52.70 38.19
C THR A 3 11.78 -51.80 39.35
N GLU A 4 12.21 -52.38 40.46
CA GLU A 4 12.76 -51.68 41.64
C GLU A 4 14.04 -50.89 41.34
N ASN A 5 14.97 -51.44 40.54
CA ASN A 5 16.17 -50.74 40.14
C ASN A 5 15.88 -49.54 39.21
N ILE A 6 14.90 -49.67 38.35
CA ILE A 6 14.49 -48.60 37.47
C ILE A 6 13.85 -47.42 38.26
N ILE A 7 13.01 -47.76 39.24
CA ILE A 7 12.39 -46.75 40.11
C ILE A 7 13.45 -46.05 40.97
N THR A 8 14.41 -46.78 41.53
CA THR A 8 15.50 -46.23 42.35
C THR A 8 16.39 -45.29 41.53
N ILE A 9 16.72 -45.64 40.29
CA ILE A 9 17.48 -44.78 39.37
C ILE A 9 16.67 -43.57 38.99
N ALA A 10 15.37 -43.71 38.69
CA ALA A 10 14.50 -42.60 38.39
C ALA A 10 14.36 -41.60 39.55
N VAL A 11 14.23 -42.10 40.78
CA VAL A 11 14.15 -41.24 41.96
C VAL A 11 15.52 -40.57 42.26
N ALA A 12 16.64 -41.27 42.08
CA ALA A 12 17.95 -40.67 42.24
C ALA A 12 18.28 -39.61 41.19
N VAL A 13 17.83 -39.79 39.96
CA VAL A 13 17.95 -38.80 38.87
C VAL A 13 17.01 -37.61 39.09
N LEU A 14 15.78 -37.83 39.60
CA LEU A 14 14.86 -36.78 39.96
C LEU A 14 15.29 -35.99 41.21
N GLY A 15 15.99 -36.63 42.14
CA GLY A 15 16.53 -35.99 43.34
C GLY A 15 17.87 -35.27 43.10
N SER A 16 18.60 -35.56 42.03
CA SER A 16 19.78 -34.82 41.66
C SER A 16 19.38 -33.52 40.97
N GLY A 17 19.83 -32.37 41.43
CA GLY A 17 19.55 -31.06 40.83
C GLY A 17 19.88 -30.90 39.35
N LEU A 18 20.39 -31.95 38.70
CA LEU A 18 20.74 -32.01 37.28
C LEU A 18 19.51 -31.91 36.39
N ILE A 19 18.39 -32.54 36.69
CA ILE A 19 17.16 -32.44 35.88
C ILE A 19 16.57 -31.05 36.00
N SER A 20 16.57 -30.48 37.19
CA SER A 20 16.16 -29.12 37.46
C SER A 20 16.98 -28.13 36.61
N THR A 21 18.29 -28.32 36.55
CA THR A 21 19.18 -27.47 35.75
C THR A 21 18.97 -27.62 34.24
N ILE A 22 18.73 -28.84 33.76
CA ILE A 22 18.45 -29.13 32.35
C ILE A 22 17.11 -28.54 31.95
N LEU A 23 16.06 -28.70 32.76
CA LEU A 23 14.74 -28.10 32.56
C LEU A 23 14.83 -26.59 32.59
N GLN A 24 15.51 -25.97 33.55
CA GLN A 24 15.71 -24.53 33.59
C GLN A 24 16.41 -23.98 32.34
N ARG A 25 17.46 -24.68 31.86
CA ARG A 25 18.11 -24.28 30.59
C ARG A 25 17.19 -24.41 29.39
N HIS A 26 16.43 -25.50 29.33
CA HIS A 26 15.46 -25.70 28.24
C HIS A 26 14.38 -24.61 28.23
N TRP A 27 13.76 -24.36 29.38
CA TRP A 27 12.75 -23.29 29.51
C TRP A 27 13.32 -21.91 29.20
N SER A 28 14.53 -21.60 29.67
CA SER A 28 15.15 -20.30 29.35
C SER A 28 15.48 -20.15 27.87
N GLN A 29 15.79 -21.23 27.15
CA GLN A 29 15.98 -21.18 25.70
C GLN A 29 14.67 -21.03 24.93
N VAL A 30 13.61 -21.69 25.39
CA VAL A 30 12.26 -21.54 24.83
C VAL A 30 11.76 -20.12 25.06
N ASP A 31 11.93 -19.57 26.25
CA ASP A 31 11.54 -18.20 26.57
C ASP A 31 12.31 -17.17 25.73
N LYS A 32 13.61 -17.35 25.53
CA LYS A 32 14.41 -16.49 24.66
C LYS A 32 13.95 -16.56 23.20
N LYS A 33 13.67 -17.76 22.68
CA LYS A 33 13.12 -17.91 21.31
C LYS A 33 11.77 -17.28 21.16
N ASN A 34 10.89 -17.42 22.16
CA ASN A 34 9.58 -16.82 22.16
C ASN A 34 9.65 -15.30 22.27
N ALA A 35 10.57 -14.75 23.07
CA ALA A 35 10.80 -13.32 23.17
C ALA A 35 11.33 -12.75 21.83
N GLN A 36 12.31 -13.40 21.22
CA GLN A 36 12.81 -13.03 19.89
C GLN A 36 11.74 -13.11 18.80
N ALA A 37 10.91 -14.17 18.81
CA ALA A 37 9.81 -14.31 17.87
C ALA A 37 8.74 -13.20 18.07
N ARG A 38 8.50 -12.78 19.30
CA ARG A 38 7.58 -11.65 19.60
C ARG A 38 8.16 -10.31 19.14
N GLU A 39 9.43 -10.03 19.41
CA GLU A 39 10.12 -8.82 18.93
C GLU A 39 10.08 -8.74 17.39
N THR A 40 10.45 -9.82 16.70
CA THR A 40 10.39 -9.88 15.23
C THR A 40 8.96 -9.67 14.72
N SER A 41 7.96 -10.24 15.40
CA SER A 41 6.55 -10.06 15.05
C SER A 41 6.08 -8.61 15.27
N GLU A 42 6.53 -7.94 16.31
CA GLU A 42 6.22 -6.53 16.58
C GLU A 42 6.91 -5.60 15.59
N GLU A 43 8.16 -5.85 15.22
CA GLU A 43 8.88 -5.10 14.20
C GLU A 43 8.19 -5.20 12.85
N VAL A 44 7.86 -6.41 12.39
CA VAL A 44 7.11 -6.64 11.14
C VAL A 44 5.76 -5.93 11.17
N ARG A 45 5.08 -5.92 12.33
CA ARG A 45 3.81 -5.22 12.48
C ARG A 45 3.97 -3.70 12.40
N LYS A 46 5.03 -3.15 13.00
CA LYS A 46 5.37 -1.73 12.92
C LYS A 46 5.72 -1.31 11.49
N GLU A 47 6.52 -2.12 10.80
CA GLU A 47 6.88 -1.86 9.40
C GLU A 47 5.65 -1.86 8.49
N ARG A 48 4.73 -2.82 8.64
CA ARG A 48 3.47 -2.86 7.89
C ARG A 48 2.60 -1.64 8.17
N ALA A 49 2.45 -1.27 9.43
CA ALA A 49 1.70 -0.08 9.82
C ALA A 49 2.30 1.20 9.22
N GLN A 50 3.63 1.30 9.18
CA GLN A 50 4.34 2.41 8.56
C GLN A 50 4.16 2.43 7.04
N GLN A 51 4.22 1.27 6.38
CA GLN A 51 3.97 1.15 4.94
C GLN A 51 2.52 1.54 4.59
N GLU A 52 1.54 1.07 5.36
CA GLU A 52 0.14 1.44 5.16
C GLU A 52 -0.09 2.95 5.37
N PHE A 53 0.54 3.53 6.38
CA PHE A 53 0.50 4.97 6.62
C PHE A 53 1.11 5.74 5.45
N ASN A 54 2.30 5.35 4.99
CA ASN A 54 2.98 5.99 3.87
C ASN A 54 2.14 5.89 2.59
N THR A 55 1.59 4.73 2.28
CA THR A 55 0.71 4.51 1.12
C THR A 55 -0.53 5.41 1.20
N ARG A 56 -1.13 5.53 2.38
CA ARG A 56 -2.29 6.42 2.59
C ARG A 56 -1.94 7.89 2.39
N MET A 57 -0.78 8.31 2.90
CA MET A 57 -0.31 9.68 2.73
C MET A 57 0.01 9.98 1.27
N LEU A 58 0.68 9.08 0.56
CA LEU A 58 0.97 9.21 -0.87
C LEU A 58 -0.32 9.35 -1.67
N LYS A 59 -1.33 8.50 -1.43
CA LYS A 59 -2.64 8.63 -2.10
C LYS A 59 -3.30 9.99 -1.86
N LYS A 60 -3.20 10.53 -0.65
CA LYS A 60 -3.75 11.87 -0.34
C LYS A 60 -3.04 12.98 -1.09
N LEU A 61 -1.70 12.94 -1.12
CA LEU A 61 -0.89 13.92 -1.84
C LEU A 61 -1.14 13.83 -3.33
N PHE A 62 -1.18 12.62 -3.88
CA PHE A 62 -1.44 12.39 -5.29
C PHE A 62 -2.81 12.91 -5.71
N ARG A 63 -3.85 12.62 -4.92
CA ARG A 63 -5.20 13.15 -5.13
C ARG A 63 -5.25 14.67 -5.09
N ALA A 64 -4.56 15.31 -4.14
CA ALA A 64 -4.52 16.76 -4.06
C ALA A 64 -3.83 17.38 -5.29
N ASN A 65 -2.74 16.77 -5.74
CA ASN A 65 -2.03 17.18 -6.95
C ASN A 65 -2.91 17.03 -8.20
N LEU A 66 -3.55 15.86 -8.37
CA LEU A 66 -4.45 15.60 -9.49
C LEU A 66 -5.60 16.61 -9.58
N ASN A 67 -6.27 16.88 -8.45
CA ASN A 67 -7.36 17.87 -8.43
C ASN A 67 -6.86 19.26 -8.80
N ARG A 68 -5.64 19.62 -8.37
CA ARG A 68 -5.01 20.89 -8.78
C ARG A 68 -4.70 20.91 -10.28
N THR A 69 -4.19 19.82 -10.82
CA THR A 69 -3.87 19.69 -12.25
C THR A 69 -5.14 19.71 -13.10
N ILE A 70 -6.21 19.02 -12.69
CA ILE A 70 -7.52 19.07 -13.34
C ILE A 70 -8.02 20.51 -13.45
N ASN A 71 -8.00 21.27 -12.35
CA ASN A 71 -8.42 22.67 -12.36
C ASN A 71 -7.51 23.52 -13.24
N CYS A 72 -6.19 23.28 -13.20
CA CYS A 72 -5.25 23.99 -14.06
C CYS A 72 -5.50 23.74 -15.56
N VAL A 73 -5.84 22.50 -15.94
CA VAL A 73 -6.20 22.16 -17.32
C VAL A 73 -7.50 22.86 -17.72
N ARG A 74 -8.50 22.87 -16.81
CA ARG A 74 -9.78 23.57 -17.02
C ARG A 74 -9.59 25.07 -17.26
N ASP A 75 -8.81 25.73 -16.41
CA ASP A 75 -8.48 27.16 -16.56
C ASP A 75 -7.79 27.45 -17.92
N LYS A 76 -6.88 26.55 -18.33
CA LYS A 76 -6.16 26.68 -19.61
C LYS A 76 -7.00 26.35 -20.83
N LEU A 77 -8.03 25.52 -20.67
CA LEU A 77 -8.99 25.21 -21.73
C LEU A 77 -9.83 26.45 -22.10
N GLU A 78 -10.15 27.30 -21.13
CA GLU A 78 -10.85 28.55 -21.29
C GLU A 78 -9.93 29.67 -21.79
N ASP A 79 -8.64 29.59 -21.55
CA ASP A 79 -7.66 30.59 -21.94
C ASP A 79 -7.24 30.42 -23.41
N GLN A 80 -7.77 31.32 -24.26
CA GLN A 80 -7.48 31.33 -25.70
C GLN A 80 -6.01 31.61 -26.05
N SER A 81 -5.19 32.09 -25.10
CA SER A 81 -3.75 32.33 -25.30
C SER A 81 -2.91 31.05 -25.28
N VAL A 82 -3.45 29.94 -24.76
CA VAL A 82 -2.76 28.67 -24.68
C VAL A 82 -2.93 27.87 -25.95
N SER A 83 -1.81 27.48 -26.59
CA SER A 83 -1.85 26.69 -27.81
C SER A 83 -2.35 25.27 -27.58
N ASP A 84 -3.03 24.70 -28.58
CA ASP A 84 -3.54 23.31 -28.52
C ASP A 84 -2.42 22.29 -28.29
N ALA A 85 -1.23 22.52 -28.85
CA ALA A 85 -0.08 21.66 -28.59
C ALA A 85 0.31 21.62 -27.11
N ARG A 86 0.25 22.77 -26.44
CA ARG A 86 0.54 22.88 -25.00
C ARG A 86 -0.58 22.28 -24.15
N LEU A 87 -1.82 22.45 -24.55
CA LEU A 87 -2.96 21.79 -23.91
C LEU A 87 -2.88 20.27 -24.03
N ARG A 88 -2.53 19.73 -25.20
CA ARG A 88 -2.32 18.28 -25.39
C ARG A 88 -1.27 17.73 -24.43
N LEU A 89 -0.20 18.45 -24.19
CA LEU A 89 0.85 18.04 -23.25
C LEU A 89 0.30 17.94 -21.82
N TYR A 90 -0.40 18.98 -21.34
CA TYR A 90 -1.00 18.98 -20.00
C TYR A 90 -2.05 17.86 -19.82
N ILE A 91 -2.85 17.61 -20.86
CA ILE A 91 -3.85 16.54 -20.87
C ILE A 91 -3.20 15.17 -20.83
N SER A 92 -2.10 14.97 -21.58
CA SER A 92 -1.34 13.72 -21.57
C SER A 92 -0.70 13.46 -20.20
N GLU A 93 -0.03 14.46 -19.61
CA GLU A 93 0.55 14.36 -18.29
C GLU A 93 -0.50 14.04 -17.22
N LEU A 94 -1.65 14.70 -17.29
CA LEU A 94 -2.76 14.44 -16.38
C LEU A 94 -3.31 13.02 -16.54
N HIS A 95 -3.36 12.50 -17.77
CA HIS A 95 -3.82 11.14 -18.04
C HIS A 95 -2.88 10.11 -17.44
N ASP A 96 -1.57 10.25 -17.66
CA ASP A 96 -0.56 9.36 -17.09
C ASP A 96 -0.62 9.37 -15.55
N ASP A 97 -0.73 10.55 -14.95
CA ASP A 97 -0.89 10.70 -13.50
C ASP A 97 -2.19 10.04 -12.99
N MET A 98 -3.28 10.08 -13.76
CA MET A 98 -4.52 9.41 -13.40
C MET A 98 -4.41 7.89 -13.46
N GLU A 99 -3.73 7.34 -14.46
CA GLU A 99 -3.46 5.89 -14.53
C GLU A 99 -2.68 5.41 -13.30
N ASP A 100 -1.59 6.10 -12.94
CA ASP A 100 -0.81 5.80 -11.75
C ASP A 100 -1.67 5.88 -10.46
N TYR A 101 -2.55 6.87 -10.38
CA TYR A 101 -3.46 7.00 -9.24
C TYR A 101 -4.43 5.83 -9.11
N PHE A 102 -4.92 5.31 -10.23
CA PHE A 102 -5.78 4.12 -10.25
C PHE A 102 -5.02 2.85 -9.88
N GLU A 103 -3.80 2.66 -10.39
CA GLU A 103 -2.95 1.53 -10.01
C GLU A 103 -2.68 1.50 -8.50
N MET A 104 -2.59 2.65 -7.86
CA MET A 104 -2.51 2.77 -6.41
C MET A 104 -3.84 2.49 -5.69
N GLY A 105 -4.91 2.14 -6.41
CA GLY A 105 -6.26 1.94 -5.87
C GLY A 105 -6.95 3.25 -5.50
N GLY A 106 -6.64 4.33 -6.22
CA GLY A 106 -7.37 5.59 -6.13
C GLY A 106 -8.71 5.50 -6.83
N ASN A 107 -9.73 6.15 -6.30
CA ASN A 107 -11.08 6.21 -6.86
C ASN A 107 -11.86 7.43 -6.34
N GLY A 108 -13.15 7.50 -6.66
CA GLY A 108 -14.08 8.45 -6.04
C GLY A 108 -14.08 9.82 -6.69
N ALA A 109 -14.07 10.90 -5.88
CA ALA A 109 -14.31 12.26 -6.34
C ALA A 109 -13.30 12.78 -7.39
N THR A 110 -12.03 12.35 -7.29
CA THR A 110 -10.98 12.73 -8.26
C THR A 110 -11.25 12.10 -9.61
N HIS A 111 -11.70 10.85 -9.64
CA HIS A 111 -12.13 10.19 -10.87
C HIS A 111 -13.33 10.89 -11.49
N ALA A 112 -14.35 11.20 -10.70
CA ALA A 112 -15.51 11.94 -11.19
C ALA A 112 -15.12 13.31 -11.80
N ALA A 113 -14.23 14.06 -11.13
CA ALA A 113 -13.73 15.32 -11.63
C ALA A 113 -12.95 15.19 -12.96
N TYR A 114 -12.20 14.09 -13.10
CA TYR A 114 -11.48 13.79 -14.34
C TYR A 114 -12.44 13.45 -15.51
N VAL A 115 -13.47 12.66 -15.24
CA VAL A 115 -14.52 12.35 -16.24
C VAL A 115 -15.29 13.60 -16.65
N GLU A 116 -15.56 14.52 -15.71
CA GLU A 116 -16.20 15.80 -16.01
C GLU A 116 -15.30 16.67 -16.92
N LEU A 117 -14.01 16.78 -16.59
CA LEU A 117 -13.05 17.50 -17.43
C LEU A 117 -12.98 16.90 -18.85
N TYR A 118 -13.04 15.57 -18.97
CA TYR A 118 -13.12 14.92 -20.28
C TYR A 118 -14.33 15.39 -21.09
N LYS A 119 -15.51 15.47 -20.45
CA LYS A 119 -16.73 15.94 -21.12
C LYS A 119 -16.59 17.40 -21.56
N GLU A 120 -16.04 18.25 -20.71
CA GLU A 120 -15.76 19.67 -21.02
C GLU A 120 -14.82 19.79 -22.23
N ILE A 121 -13.71 19.03 -22.25
CA ILE A 121 -12.79 19.04 -23.39
C ILE A 121 -13.48 18.55 -24.66
N LYS A 122 -14.30 17.50 -24.56
CA LYS A 122 -15.04 16.95 -25.70
C LYS A 122 -16.01 17.95 -26.30
N GLU A 123 -16.60 18.80 -25.49
CA GLU A 123 -17.53 19.86 -25.95
C GLU A 123 -16.79 21.06 -26.57
N ILE A 124 -15.69 21.48 -25.99
CA ILE A 124 -14.98 22.72 -26.37
C ILE A 124 -13.94 22.45 -27.47
N LYS A 125 -13.13 21.38 -27.31
CA LYS A 125 -12.00 21.02 -28.18
C LYS A 125 -11.88 19.52 -28.37
N PRO A 126 -12.81 18.86 -29.08
CA PRO A 126 -12.85 17.41 -29.24
C PRO A 126 -11.59 16.83 -29.87
N GLU A 127 -10.84 17.63 -30.66
CA GLU A 127 -9.58 17.24 -31.28
C GLU A 127 -8.43 17.03 -30.30
N LEU A 128 -8.58 17.44 -29.03
CA LEU A 128 -7.58 17.22 -27.99
C LEU A 128 -7.68 15.84 -27.34
N ILE A 129 -8.79 15.12 -27.57
CA ILE A 129 -9.03 13.81 -26.96
C ILE A 129 -8.24 12.75 -27.71
N SER A 130 -7.37 12.04 -27.01
CA SER A 130 -6.64 10.90 -27.53
C SER A 130 -7.48 9.62 -27.50
N VAL A 131 -7.14 8.62 -28.36
CA VAL A 131 -7.77 7.30 -28.35
C VAL A 131 -7.53 6.59 -27.02
N ALA A 132 -6.35 6.74 -26.43
CA ALA A 132 -6.01 6.16 -25.13
C ALA A 132 -6.97 6.65 -24.01
N TRP A 133 -7.36 7.91 -24.07
CA TRP A 133 -8.31 8.46 -23.10
C TRP A 133 -9.73 7.89 -23.27
N LEU A 134 -10.15 7.65 -24.51
CA LEU A 134 -11.42 6.99 -24.80
C LEU A 134 -11.44 5.56 -24.23
N ASP A 135 -10.39 4.82 -24.41
CA ASP A 135 -10.26 3.44 -23.90
C ASP A 135 -10.27 3.41 -22.37
N PHE A 136 -9.62 4.35 -21.73
CA PHE A 136 -9.58 4.47 -20.27
C PHE A 136 -10.99 4.70 -19.71
N ILE A 137 -11.75 5.65 -20.25
CA ILE A 137 -13.11 5.94 -19.78
C ILE A 137 -14.09 4.81 -20.10
N ALA A 138 -13.91 4.13 -21.24
CA ALA A 138 -14.76 3.01 -21.63
C ALA A 138 -14.58 1.77 -20.73
N ASN A 139 -13.37 1.57 -20.20
CA ASN A 139 -13.07 0.45 -19.31
C ASN A 139 -13.55 0.66 -17.88
N ASP A 140 -13.75 1.92 -17.48
CA ASP A 140 -14.13 2.28 -16.12
C ASP A 140 -15.65 2.26 -15.87
N VAL A 141 -16.46 2.12 -16.92
CA VAL A 141 -17.93 1.99 -16.84
C VAL A 141 -18.37 0.54 -16.57
N ARG A 142 -17.43 -0.40 -16.38
CA ARG A 142 -17.72 -1.79 -16.01
C ARG A 142 -17.43 -2.06 -14.54
#